data_41d5b0924a2b5377f37114993e2f8bcf
#
_entry.id   41d5b0924a2b5377f37114993e2f8bcf
#
_cell.length_a   1.000
_cell.length_b   1.000
_cell.length_c   1.000
_cell.angle_alpha   90.00
_cell.angle_beta   90.00
_cell.angle_gamma   90.00
#
_symmetry.space_group_name_H-M   'P 1'
#
loop_
_entity.id
_entity.type
_entity.pdbx_description
1 polymer ?
#
loop_
_entity_poly.entity_id
_entity_poly.type
_entity_poly.pdbx_seq_one_letter_code
_entity_poly.pdbx_strand_id
1 'polypeptide(L)'
;MKIRALFIVPILVVGLVSCSSDDSASDSSVATGDSVAGTEAPVSEAPTTTVFAPTPVAISGVGETTVEGPVTGGGGQIIFGTATFDGSGFGYTEEEYFISGTANSYTSDQPLTEDGMWNVTPKDTADYKTRILVRRPTTAADFSGTVYVEWLNVTAGLDTGPTWSLSWVEMLRQGSVWVGVSTQRVGVEGGGNKMGEFRVLKIADPERYGTLNHPGDNYSYDIFSQAGATVWQQSDAILGGLVPTTVIGMGESQSAFRMTSYLNAVAPTHDVYSGYLVHSRGMRGANLYCATNCADPGDPSDVKGPEVALIRTDLQRPVLNFSAETDVVGTNLGYRKAEQPDTDFFRGWEVTGTAHGDAYSLGIGDSDTGSGNGDQGLFDAQFGAPSSVYMGIIECGLPINAGPHTYILRSAIHSLDRWV
;
A
#
# COMPACT_ATOMS: atom_id res chain seq x y z
N MET A 1 30.06 30.35 11.92
CA MET A 1 29.15 29.33 12.42
C MET A 1 27.77 29.66 11.87
N LYS A 2 27.39 29.10 10.68
CA LYS A 2 26.10 29.35 10.04
C LYS A 2 25.23 28.16 10.34
N ILE A 3 24.25 28.31 11.19
CA ILE A 3 23.21 27.32 11.48
C ILE A 3 22.32 27.27 10.25
N ARG A 4 22.37 26.17 9.50
CA ARG A 4 21.38 25.87 8.48
C ARG A 4 20.16 25.28 9.20
N ALA A 5 19.10 26.06 9.26
CA ALA A 5 17.80 25.56 9.67
C ALA A 5 17.33 24.51 8.65
N LEU A 6 17.26 23.28 9.10
CA LEU A 6 16.68 22.17 8.33
C LEU A 6 15.16 22.34 8.43
N PHE A 7 14.53 22.83 7.36
CA PHE A 7 13.08 22.80 7.25
C PHE A 7 12.65 21.38 6.91
N ILE A 8 12.27 20.62 7.92
CA ILE A 8 11.54 19.37 7.74
C ILE A 8 10.12 19.79 7.35
N VAL A 9 9.80 19.70 6.08
CA VAL A 9 8.42 19.83 5.58
C VAL A 9 7.83 18.43 5.57
N PRO A 10 6.89 18.08 6.45
CA PRO A 10 6.16 16.83 6.34
C PRO A 10 5.41 16.83 5.01
N ILE A 11 5.65 15.84 4.18
CA ILE A 11 4.99 15.74 2.88
C ILE A 11 3.70 14.97 3.04
N LEU A 12 2.67 15.72 2.80
CA LEU A 12 1.29 15.36 2.83
C LEU A 12 0.99 14.24 1.82
N VAL A 13 0.53 13.12 2.31
CA VAL A 13 -0.25 12.18 1.51
C VAL A 13 -1.62 12.83 1.28
N VAL A 14 -1.77 13.59 0.20
CA VAL A 14 -3.07 14.06 -0.25
C VAL A 14 -3.73 12.91 -1.03
N GLY A 15 -4.00 11.83 -0.32
CA GLY A 15 -5.10 10.95 -0.64
C GLY A 15 -6.38 11.66 -0.23
N LEU A 16 -7.46 11.44 -0.93
CA LEU A 16 -8.78 12.01 -0.69
C LEU A 16 -9.11 12.02 0.81
N VAL A 17 -8.88 13.14 1.48
CA VAL A 17 -9.38 13.37 2.83
C VAL A 17 -10.88 13.57 2.67
N SER A 18 -11.64 12.55 3.00
CA SER A 18 -13.10 12.64 3.02
C SER A 18 -13.50 13.34 4.30
N CYS A 19 -13.84 14.62 4.20
CA CYS A 19 -14.52 15.33 5.25
C CYS A 19 -16.00 14.91 5.22
N SER A 20 -16.46 14.16 6.22
CA SER A 20 -17.87 13.77 6.31
C SER A 20 -18.73 14.97 6.72
N SER A 21 -19.74 15.27 5.91
CA SER A 21 -20.83 16.17 6.29
C SER A 21 -22.06 15.30 6.57
N ASP A 22 -22.31 14.99 7.82
CA ASP A 22 -23.62 14.48 8.25
C ASP A 22 -24.22 15.42 9.27
N ASP A 23 -25.18 16.20 8.79
CA ASP A 23 -26.17 16.88 9.62
C ASP A 23 -27.26 15.88 10.01
N SER A 24 -27.16 15.30 11.22
CA SER A 24 -28.34 14.80 11.93
C SER A 24 -28.05 14.68 13.42
N ALA A 25 -28.33 15.75 14.13
CA ALA A 25 -28.49 15.71 15.57
C ALA A 25 -29.80 14.98 15.91
N SER A 26 -29.74 13.79 16.48
CA SER A 26 -30.84 13.17 17.17
C SER A 26 -30.50 13.05 18.66
N ASP A 27 -31.22 13.81 19.41
CA ASP A 27 -31.34 13.83 20.87
C ASP A 27 -31.77 12.43 21.37
N SER A 28 -30.97 11.77 22.19
CA SER A 28 -31.36 10.55 22.88
C SER A 28 -31.06 10.63 24.37
N SER A 29 -32.12 10.77 25.12
CA SER A 29 -32.24 10.70 26.57
C SER A 29 -31.69 9.38 27.13
N VAL A 30 -30.87 9.52 28.18
CA VAL A 30 -30.34 8.43 29.00
C VAL A 30 -31.46 7.80 29.80
N ALA A 31 -31.71 6.50 29.59
CA ALA A 31 -32.51 5.66 30.46
C ALA A 31 -31.58 4.78 31.31
N THR A 32 -31.65 4.96 32.61
CA THR A 32 -31.07 4.07 33.62
C THR A 32 -31.97 2.84 33.78
N GLY A 33 -31.42 1.64 33.62
CA GLY A 33 -32.20 0.39 33.83
C GLY A 33 -31.34 -0.85 34.02
N ASP A 34 -31.37 -1.33 35.22
CA ASP A 34 -31.29 -2.71 35.75
C ASP A 34 -30.26 -3.73 35.23
N SER A 35 -29.52 -4.23 36.22
CA SER A 35 -28.66 -5.39 36.16
C SER A 35 -29.43 -6.67 35.80
N VAL A 36 -29.07 -7.32 34.72
CA VAL A 36 -29.48 -8.68 34.38
C VAL A 36 -28.30 -9.63 34.56
N ALA A 37 -28.55 -10.68 35.35
CA ALA A 37 -27.61 -11.75 35.64
C ALA A 37 -27.11 -12.44 34.35
N GLY A 38 -25.80 -12.64 34.25
CA GLY A 38 -25.16 -13.29 33.11
C GLY A 38 -25.58 -14.75 32.96
N THR A 39 -26.08 -15.07 31.78
CA THR A 39 -26.02 -16.41 31.20
C THR A 39 -24.78 -16.47 30.32
N GLU A 40 -23.85 -17.35 30.68
CA GLU A 40 -22.70 -17.64 29.83
C GLU A 40 -23.19 -18.13 28.44
N ALA A 41 -22.84 -17.37 27.42
CA ALA A 41 -23.01 -17.82 26.04
C ALA A 41 -22.05 -18.96 25.75
N PRO A 42 -22.43 -19.97 24.93
CA PRO A 42 -21.53 -21.04 24.55
C PRO A 42 -20.31 -20.45 23.84
N VAL A 43 -19.14 -20.85 24.30
CA VAL A 43 -17.86 -20.52 23.65
C VAL A 43 -17.91 -21.13 22.25
N SER A 44 -18.03 -20.24 21.24
CA SER A 44 -17.86 -20.65 19.84
C SER A 44 -16.42 -21.16 19.69
N GLU A 45 -16.26 -22.40 19.25
CA GLU A 45 -14.94 -22.91 18.87
C GLU A 45 -14.33 -21.94 17.84
N ALA A 46 -13.11 -21.48 18.12
CA ALA A 46 -12.36 -20.65 17.20
C ALA A 46 -12.23 -21.39 15.84
N PRO A 47 -12.45 -20.72 14.72
CA PRO A 47 -12.28 -21.36 13.41
C PRO A 47 -10.88 -21.98 13.33
N THR A 48 -10.84 -23.23 12.91
CA THR A 48 -9.57 -23.94 12.69
C THR A 48 -8.80 -23.19 11.61
N THR A 49 -7.77 -22.47 12.01
CA THR A 49 -6.90 -21.76 11.05
C THR A 49 -6.16 -22.81 10.24
N THR A 50 -6.50 -22.96 8.98
CA THR A 50 -5.71 -23.77 8.05
C THR A 50 -4.37 -23.05 7.88
N VAL A 51 -3.32 -23.56 8.52
CA VAL A 51 -1.95 -23.03 8.34
C VAL A 51 -1.48 -23.60 7.00
N PHE A 52 -1.39 -22.74 5.98
CA PHE A 52 -0.76 -23.08 4.72
C PHE A 52 0.75 -23.21 4.96
N ALA A 53 1.31 -24.40 4.76
CA ALA A 53 2.75 -24.58 4.77
C ALA A 53 3.35 -23.74 3.63
N PRO A 54 4.43 -22.96 3.84
CA PRO A 54 5.06 -22.19 2.78
C PRO A 54 5.54 -23.17 1.70
N THR A 55 4.85 -23.17 0.58
CA THR A 55 5.31 -23.89 -0.60
C THR A 55 6.31 -22.98 -1.30
N PRO A 56 7.52 -23.45 -1.63
CA PRO A 56 8.41 -22.69 -2.50
C PRO A 56 7.64 -22.34 -3.76
N VAL A 57 7.41 -21.05 -3.99
CA VAL A 57 6.62 -20.56 -5.12
C VAL A 57 7.42 -20.85 -6.38
N ALA A 58 6.97 -21.77 -7.21
CA ALA A 58 7.50 -21.93 -8.56
C ALA A 58 7.01 -20.75 -9.39
N ILE A 59 7.80 -19.68 -9.43
CA ILE A 59 7.47 -18.47 -10.18
C ILE A 59 7.55 -18.81 -11.67
N SER A 60 6.40 -18.81 -12.31
CA SER A 60 6.28 -19.05 -13.75
C SER A 60 5.66 -17.83 -14.44
N GLY A 61 6.02 -17.60 -15.70
CA GLY A 61 5.43 -16.54 -16.51
C GLY A 61 5.95 -15.12 -16.24
N VAL A 62 6.87 -14.95 -15.29
CA VAL A 62 7.46 -13.65 -14.92
C VAL A 62 8.84 -13.52 -15.55
N GLY A 63 9.12 -12.38 -16.18
CA GLY A 63 10.42 -12.07 -16.78
C GLY A 63 11.53 -11.96 -15.74
N GLU A 64 12.75 -12.30 -16.15
CA GLU A 64 13.94 -12.13 -15.30
C GLU A 64 14.29 -10.66 -15.13
N THR A 65 14.85 -10.32 -13.97
CA THR A 65 15.32 -8.98 -13.66
C THR A 65 16.82 -8.93 -13.43
N THR A 66 17.41 -7.77 -13.67
CA THR A 66 18.75 -7.43 -13.23
C THR A 66 18.67 -6.44 -12.07
N VAL A 67 19.44 -6.69 -11.02
CA VAL A 67 19.55 -5.82 -9.84
C VAL A 67 20.84 -5.02 -9.89
N GLU A 68 20.74 -3.73 -9.60
CA GLU A 68 21.87 -2.81 -9.45
C GLU A 68 21.75 -2.12 -8.08
N GLY A 69 22.80 -2.18 -7.27
CA GLY A 69 22.81 -1.55 -5.95
C GLY A 69 23.65 -2.31 -4.91
N PRO A 70 23.65 -1.87 -3.65
CA PRO A 70 22.86 -0.70 -3.17
C PRO A 70 23.30 0.60 -3.84
N VAL A 71 22.31 1.42 -4.20
CA VAL A 71 22.53 2.66 -4.94
C VAL A 71 23.14 3.71 -4.03
N THR A 72 24.28 4.26 -4.46
CA THR A 72 25.01 5.33 -3.78
C THR A 72 25.26 6.48 -4.76
N GLY A 73 25.58 7.67 -4.26
CA GLY A 73 25.86 8.82 -5.12
C GLY A 73 24.73 9.84 -5.17
N GLY A 74 24.81 10.76 -6.15
CA GLY A 74 23.92 11.91 -6.24
C GLY A 74 23.99 12.78 -4.99
N GLY A 75 22.85 13.30 -4.54
CA GLY A 75 22.72 14.07 -3.30
C GLY A 75 22.91 13.25 -2.01
N GLY A 76 23.12 11.93 -2.15
CA GLY A 76 23.38 11.01 -1.03
C GLY A 76 22.15 10.69 -0.16
N GLN A 77 20.97 11.20 -0.52
CA GLN A 77 19.72 10.95 0.21
C GLN A 77 18.76 10.16 -0.65
N ILE A 78 18.06 9.22 -0.01
CA ILE A 78 16.95 8.52 -0.63
C ILE A 78 15.76 9.48 -0.76
N ILE A 79 15.22 9.60 -1.96
CA ILE A 79 14.04 10.43 -2.21
C ILE A 79 12.79 9.59 -2.00
N PHE A 80 12.00 9.97 -1.00
CA PHE A 80 10.74 9.30 -0.67
C PHE A 80 9.74 10.30 -0.09
N GLY A 81 8.45 10.06 -0.26
CA GLY A 81 7.40 11.00 0.14
C GLY A 81 7.12 11.05 1.63
N THR A 82 7.52 10.05 2.38
CA THR A 82 7.44 10.03 3.84
C THR A 82 8.74 10.56 4.47
N ALA A 83 8.75 10.71 5.78
CA ALA A 83 9.97 11.11 6.50
C ALA A 83 11.09 10.09 6.30
N THR A 84 12.32 10.55 6.47
CA THR A 84 13.52 9.70 6.43
C THR A 84 13.42 8.66 7.54
N PHE A 85 13.53 7.39 7.18
CA PHE A 85 13.55 6.29 8.13
C PHE A 85 14.97 6.11 8.69
N ASP A 86 15.14 6.26 9.98
CA ASP A 86 16.35 5.84 10.70
C ASP A 86 16.06 4.54 11.44
N GLY A 87 16.36 3.43 10.80
CA GLY A 87 16.19 2.09 11.36
C GLY A 87 17.25 1.67 12.37
N SER A 88 18.32 2.47 12.56
CA SER A 88 19.47 2.09 13.38
C SER A 88 19.10 1.80 14.84
N GLY A 89 18.16 2.57 15.41
CA GLY A 89 17.64 2.35 16.76
C GLY A 89 16.80 1.08 16.92
N PHE A 90 16.40 0.44 15.82
CA PHE A 90 15.56 -0.76 15.79
C PHE A 90 16.29 -1.99 15.22
N GLY A 91 17.59 -1.87 14.90
CA GLY A 91 18.33 -2.95 14.26
C GLY A 91 17.95 -3.16 12.79
N TYR A 92 17.52 -2.10 12.10
CA TYR A 92 17.15 -2.11 10.68
C TYR A 92 18.08 -1.26 9.85
N THR A 93 18.18 -1.61 8.55
CA THR A 93 18.81 -0.79 7.51
C THR A 93 17.78 -0.36 6.48
N GLU A 94 18.06 0.78 5.81
CA GLU A 94 17.36 1.23 4.61
C GLU A 94 18.36 1.28 3.47
N GLU A 95 18.06 0.59 2.37
CA GLU A 95 18.89 0.55 1.17
C GLU A 95 18.02 0.66 -0.09
N GLU A 96 18.60 1.19 -1.14
CA GLU A 96 17.92 1.43 -2.40
C GLU A 96 18.60 0.64 -3.51
N TYR A 97 17.79 0.00 -4.37
CA TYR A 97 18.25 -0.75 -5.51
C TYR A 97 17.47 -0.36 -6.76
N PHE A 98 18.08 -0.53 -7.93
CA PHE A 98 17.37 -0.47 -9.19
C PHE A 98 17.16 -1.87 -9.73
N ILE A 99 15.96 -2.14 -10.21
CA ILE A 99 15.62 -3.35 -10.95
C ILE A 99 15.31 -2.98 -12.38
N SER A 100 15.78 -3.78 -13.33
CA SER A 100 15.53 -3.60 -14.74
C SER A 100 15.18 -4.93 -15.41
N GLY A 101 14.38 -4.84 -16.46
CA GLY A 101 13.92 -5.99 -17.23
C GLY A 101 13.05 -5.53 -18.40
N THR A 102 12.41 -6.49 -19.04
CA THR A 102 11.39 -6.23 -20.05
C THR A 102 10.02 -6.59 -19.46
N ALA A 103 9.10 -5.63 -19.45
CA ALA A 103 7.77 -5.79 -18.90
C ALA A 103 6.71 -5.88 -20.00
N ASN A 104 5.64 -6.66 -19.74
CA ASN A 104 4.48 -6.78 -20.59
C ASN A 104 3.39 -5.77 -20.17
N SER A 105 2.67 -5.23 -21.14
CA SER A 105 1.33 -4.70 -20.94
C SER A 105 0.30 -5.80 -21.23
N TYR A 106 -0.95 -5.61 -20.81
CA TYR A 106 -2.00 -6.62 -20.93
C TYR A 106 -3.22 -6.06 -21.64
N THR A 107 -3.90 -6.95 -22.38
CA THR A 107 -5.18 -6.68 -23.03
C THR A 107 -6.17 -7.81 -22.76
N SER A 108 -7.43 -7.57 -23.07
CA SER A 108 -8.48 -8.56 -23.02
C SER A 108 -9.34 -8.48 -24.29
N ASP A 109 -9.65 -9.62 -24.86
CA ASP A 109 -10.57 -9.73 -26.01
C ASP A 109 -12.04 -9.66 -25.58
N GLN A 110 -12.30 -9.73 -24.26
CA GLN A 110 -13.64 -9.67 -23.68
C GLN A 110 -13.72 -8.46 -22.73
N PRO A 111 -14.92 -7.87 -22.57
CA PRO A 111 -15.12 -6.89 -21.50
C PRO A 111 -14.73 -7.44 -20.14
N LEU A 112 -14.07 -6.63 -19.32
CA LEU A 112 -13.77 -6.97 -17.93
C LEU A 112 -15.07 -6.91 -17.12
N THR A 113 -15.38 -7.98 -16.40
CA THR A 113 -16.66 -8.19 -15.71
C THR A 113 -16.58 -7.84 -14.22
N GLU A 114 -17.73 -7.57 -13.59
CA GLU A 114 -17.80 -7.16 -12.18
C GLU A 114 -17.30 -8.24 -11.21
N ASP A 115 -17.39 -9.51 -11.57
CA ASP A 115 -16.97 -10.65 -10.76
C ASP A 115 -15.45 -10.80 -10.62
N GLY A 116 -14.67 -9.95 -11.30
CA GLY A 116 -13.21 -9.96 -11.26
C GLY A 116 -12.55 -11.12 -12.04
N MET A 117 -13.30 -11.97 -12.69
CA MET A 117 -12.79 -13.13 -13.45
C MET A 117 -12.20 -12.71 -14.80
N TRP A 118 -11.19 -11.86 -14.76
CA TRP A 118 -10.62 -11.24 -15.97
C TRP A 118 -9.59 -12.16 -16.63
N ASN A 119 -9.82 -12.45 -17.90
CA ASN A 119 -8.88 -13.20 -18.73
C ASN A 119 -8.11 -12.22 -19.61
N VAL A 120 -6.80 -12.18 -19.43
CA VAL A 120 -5.94 -11.23 -20.12
C VAL A 120 -4.80 -11.96 -20.84
N THR A 121 -4.26 -11.30 -21.85
CA THR A 121 -3.08 -11.75 -22.59
C THR A 121 -2.05 -10.62 -22.67
N PRO A 122 -0.76 -10.93 -22.76
CA PRO A 122 0.26 -9.93 -23.06
C PRO A 122 -0.06 -9.21 -24.39
N LYS A 123 0.17 -7.89 -24.42
CA LYS A 123 -0.07 -7.05 -25.61
C LYS A 123 1.23 -6.52 -26.18
N ASP A 124 1.89 -5.60 -25.44
CA ASP A 124 3.12 -4.96 -25.85
C ASP A 124 4.20 -5.22 -24.81
N THR A 125 5.45 -5.08 -25.20
CA THR A 125 6.62 -5.18 -24.31
C THR A 125 7.41 -3.90 -24.30
N ALA A 126 8.00 -3.56 -23.15
CA ALA A 126 8.93 -2.44 -23.05
C ALA A 126 10.00 -2.72 -22.00
N ASP A 127 11.21 -2.26 -22.29
CA ASP A 127 12.30 -2.29 -21.32
C ASP A 127 12.05 -1.22 -20.24
N TYR A 128 12.33 -1.57 -19.01
CA TYR A 128 12.22 -0.66 -17.88
C TYR A 128 13.43 -0.73 -16.97
N LYS A 129 13.66 0.34 -16.23
CA LYS A 129 14.52 0.40 -15.05
C LYS A 129 13.83 1.24 -13.99
N THR A 130 13.51 0.64 -12.85
CA THR A 130 12.83 1.33 -11.76
C THR A 130 13.52 1.12 -10.43
N ARG A 131 13.06 1.82 -9.39
CA ARG A 131 13.60 1.78 -8.05
C ARG A 131 12.82 0.83 -7.14
N ILE A 132 13.53 0.08 -6.29
CA ILE A 132 12.99 -0.52 -5.06
C ILE A 132 13.73 0.04 -3.85
N LEU A 133 12.96 0.29 -2.78
CA LEU A 133 13.47 0.73 -1.48
C LEU A 133 13.27 -0.41 -0.49
N VAL A 134 14.34 -0.83 0.20
CA VAL A 134 14.33 -2.01 1.07
C VAL A 134 14.64 -1.60 2.49
N ARG A 135 13.74 -1.96 3.43
CA ARG A 135 13.92 -1.81 4.89
C ARG A 135 13.93 -3.19 5.50
N ARG A 136 15.03 -3.57 6.14
CA ARG A 136 15.24 -4.93 6.60
C ARG A 136 15.99 -5.01 7.92
N PRO A 137 15.78 -6.09 8.72
CA PRO A 137 16.64 -6.39 9.85
C PRO A 137 18.11 -6.50 9.44
N THR A 138 19.01 -6.10 10.34
CA THR A 138 20.46 -6.20 10.13
C THR A 138 20.99 -7.60 10.34
N THR A 139 20.26 -8.44 11.04
CA THR A 139 20.66 -9.82 11.35
C THR A 139 19.60 -10.83 10.93
N ALA A 140 20.05 -12.02 10.52
CA ALA A 140 19.13 -13.09 10.12
C ALA A 140 18.32 -13.64 11.30
N ALA A 141 18.81 -13.49 12.53
CA ALA A 141 18.11 -13.95 13.73
C ALA A 141 16.87 -13.12 14.05
N ASP A 142 16.84 -11.86 13.58
CA ASP A 142 15.73 -10.93 13.80
C ASP A 142 14.72 -10.95 12.64
N PHE A 143 14.99 -11.71 11.59
CA PHE A 143 14.11 -11.81 10.42
C PHE A 143 13.06 -12.92 10.59
N SER A 144 11.78 -12.55 10.46
CA SER A 144 10.64 -13.48 10.55
C SER A 144 10.47 -14.43 9.37
N GLY A 145 11.06 -14.10 8.22
CA GLY A 145 10.82 -14.77 6.95
C GLY A 145 9.81 -14.06 6.05
N THR A 146 9.09 -13.06 6.58
CA THR A 146 8.05 -12.34 5.84
C THR A 146 8.58 -11.06 5.19
N VAL A 147 8.27 -10.87 3.90
CA VAL A 147 8.55 -9.67 3.12
C VAL A 147 7.24 -9.06 2.64
N TYR A 148 6.98 -7.81 3.02
CA TYR A 148 5.90 -7.01 2.47
C TYR A 148 6.38 -6.19 1.28
N VAL A 149 5.73 -6.34 0.13
CA VAL A 149 6.05 -5.60 -1.11
C VAL A 149 4.94 -4.61 -1.39
N GLU A 150 5.22 -3.32 -1.20
CA GLU A 150 4.25 -2.26 -1.37
C GLU A 150 4.34 -1.63 -2.76
N TRP A 151 3.22 -1.62 -3.47
CA TRP A 151 2.99 -0.79 -4.63
C TRP A 151 2.91 0.66 -4.19
N LEU A 152 3.97 1.44 -4.37
CA LEU A 152 4.04 2.81 -3.89
C LEU A 152 2.95 3.68 -4.51
N ASN A 153 2.30 4.49 -3.67
CA ASN A 153 1.24 5.39 -4.05
C ASN A 153 1.82 6.68 -4.66
N VAL A 154 1.20 7.16 -5.74
CA VAL A 154 1.66 8.37 -6.45
C VAL A 154 0.61 9.48 -6.53
N THR A 155 -0.44 9.43 -5.71
CA THR A 155 -1.53 10.42 -5.70
C THR A 155 -0.99 11.85 -5.48
N ALA A 156 0.01 12.00 -4.63
CA ALA A 156 0.63 13.29 -4.36
C ALA A 156 1.63 13.75 -5.44
N GLY A 157 1.84 12.96 -6.50
CA GLY A 157 2.77 13.25 -7.58
C GLY A 157 4.21 12.81 -7.33
N LEU A 158 4.43 11.98 -6.33
CA LEU A 158 5.71 11.38 -5.94
C LEU A 158 5.44 10.02 -5.30
N ASP A 159 6.48 9.20 -5.14
CA ASP A 159 6.39 7.91 -4.45
C ASP A 159 6.15 8.08 -2.93
N THR A 160 5.11 7.46 -2.42
CA THR A 160 4.80 7.37 -0.98
C THR A 160 4.46 5.93 -0.61
N GLY A 161 4.69 5.55 0.65
CA GLY A 161 4.33 4.24 1.21
C GLY A 161 3.32 4.40 2.34
N PRO A 162 2.04 4.66 2.07
CA PRO A 162 1.06 4.92 3.12
C PRO A 162 0.78 3.70 4.00
N THR A 163 0.81 2.48 3.46
CA THR A 163 0.66 1.28 4.30
C THR A 163 1.86 1.14 5.24
N TRP A 164 3.07 1.39 4.76
CA TRP A 164 4.25 1.47 5.62
C TRP A 164 4.07 2.53 6.71
N SER A 165 3.74 3.76 6.35
CA SER A 165 3.63 4.88 7.31
C SER A 165 2.64 4.60 8.45
N LEU A 166 1.55 3.87 8.16
CA LEU A 166 0.54 3.52 9.14
C LEU A 166 0.90 2.27 9.99
N SER A 167 1.81 1.43 9.51
CA SER A 167 1.99 0.10 10.09
C SER A 167 3.44 -0.33 10.35
N TRP A 168 4.43 0.50 10.04
CA TRP A 168 5.85 0.15 10.15
C TRP A 168 6.25 -0.38 11.54
N VAL A 169 5.66 0.17 12.60
CA VAL A 169 5.91 -0.29 13.98
C VAL A 169 5.60 -1.77 14.14
N GLU A 170 4.50 -2.24 13.54
CA GLU A 170 4.13 -3.66 13.59
C GLU A 170 5.04 -4.51 12.72
N MET A 171 5.39 -4.05 11.52
CA MET A 171 6.32 -4.76 10.65
C MET A 171 7.69 -4.95 11.30
N LEU A 172 8.21 -3.91 11.98
CA LEU A 172 9.45 -4.02 12.73
C LEU A 172 9.32 -4.97 13.93
N ARG A 173 8.20 -4.91 14.66
CA ARG A 173 7.94 -5.80 15.79
C ARG A 173 7.91 -7.27 15.38
N GLN A 174 7.39 -7.55 14.18
CA GLN A 174 7.38 -8.89 13.60
C GLN A 174 8.75 -9.32 13.06
N GLY A 175 9.70 -8.42 12.90
CA GLY A 175 10.98 -8.71 12.24
C GLY A 175 10.82 -8.87 10.72
N SER A 176 9.85 -8.21 10.12
CA SER A 176 9.57 -8.34 8.68
C SER A 176 10.43 -7.40 7.85
N VAL A 177 10.65 -7.75 6.60
CA VAL A 177 11.21 -6.85 5.58
C VAL A 177 10.08 -6.09 4.90
N TRP A 178 10.32 -4.82 4.58
CA TRP A 178 9.47 -4.04 3.70
C TRP A 178 10.22 -3.62 2.44
N VAL A 179 9.55 -3.75 1.29
CA VAL A 179 10.06 -3.38 -0.04
C VAL A 179 9.06 -2.46 -0.70
N GLY A 180 9.41 -1.19 -0.87
CA GLY A 180 8.61 -0.22 -1.64
C GLY A 180 9.03 -0.21 -3.10
N VAL A 181 8.09 -0.37 -4.02
CA VAL A 181 8.36 -0.46 -5.47
C VAL A 181 7.83 0.76 -6.20
N SER A 182 8.69 1.50 -6.88
CA SER A 182 8.31 2.59 -7.80
C SER A 182 7.69 2.02 -9.08
N THR A 183 6.45 1.55 -8.94
CA THR A 183 5.75 0.76 -9.97
C THR A 183 5.09 1.64 -11.02
N GLN A 184 4.93 2.94 -10.76
CA GLN A 184 4.22 3.87 -11.62
C GLN A 184 5.13 4.96 -12.16
N ARG A 185 4.85 5.35 -13.42
CA ARG A 185 5.62 6.35 -14.14
C ARG A 185 5.73 7.68 -13.39
N VAL A 186 4.68 8.09 -12.69
CA VAL A 186 4.62 9.38 -12.00
C VAL A 186 5.74 9.51 -10.95
N GLY A 187 5.99 8.49 -10.16
CA GLY A 187 7.04 8.52 -9.13
C GLY A 187 8.46 8.66 -9.71
N VAL A 188 8.69 8.09 -10.90
CA VAL A 188 9.99 8.05 -11.56
C VAL A 188 10.20 9.24 -12.51
N GLU A 189 9.25 9.46 -13.43
CA GLU A 189 9.38 10.40 -14.56
C GLU A 189 8.61 11.73 -14.34
N GLY A 190 7.69 11.76 -13.38
CA GLY A 190 6.83 12.91 -13.15
C GLY A 190 5.60 12.99 -14.07
N GLY A 191 4.98 14.16 -14.10
CA GLY A 191 3.76 14.41 -14.88
C GLY A 191 2.47 14.15 -14.11
N GLY A 192 2.55 13.94 -12.80
CA GLY A 192 1.42 13.81 -11.90
C GLY A 192 1.02 15.14 -11.24
N ASN A 193 0.55 15.03 -10.00
CA ASN A 193 0.20 16.19 -9.18
C ASN A 193 1.41 17.10 -8.96
N LYS A 194 1.23 18.40 -9.21
CA LYS A 194 2.29 19.41 -9.09
C LYS A 194 2.83 19.56 -7.64
N MET A 195 2.06 19.19 -6.66
CA MET A 195 2.46 19.27 -5.25
C MET A 195 3.71 18.45 -4.96
N GLY A 196 3.83 17.24 -5.51
CA GLY A 196 4.95 16.33 -5.31
C GLY A 196 6.06 16.41 -6.36
N GLU A 197 5.89 17.21 -7.41
CA GLU A 197 6.79 17.21 -8.59
C GLU A 197 8.26 17.40 -8.22
N PHE A 198 8.57 18.20 -7.21
CA PHE A 198 9.95 18.45 -6.76
C PHE A 198 10.63 17.25 -6.08
N ARG A 199 9.88 16.19 -5.77
CA ARG A 199 10.37 14.92 -5.20
C ARG A 199 10.19 13.72 -6.11
N VAL A 200 9.81 13.92 -7.36
CA VAL A 200 9.91 12.89 -8.41
C VAL A 200 11.37 12.49 -8.55
N LEU A 201 11.67 11.21 -8.60
CA LEU A 201 13.04 10.70 -8.52
C LEU A 201 14.00 11.41 -9.48
N LYS A 202 13.71 11.39 -10.78
CA LYS A 202 14.59 12.01 -11.81
C LYS A 202 14.65 13.53 -11.77
N ILE A 203 13.66 14.19 -11.17
CA ILE A 203 13.62 15.65 -10.99
C ILE A 203 14.38 16.06 -9.74
N ALA A 204 14.19 15.31 -8.66
CA ALA A 204 14.79 15.62 -7.35
C ALA A 204 16.30 15.39 -7.33
N ASP A 205 16.78 14.30 -7.94
CA ASP A 205 18.21 13.99 -8.03
C ASP A 205 18.54 13.30 -9.37
N PRO A 206 18.77 14.09 -10.43
CA PRO A 206 19.09 13.57 -11.75
C PRO A 206 20.41 12.78 -11.81
N GLU A 207 21.37 13.07 -10.90
CA GLU A 207 22.63 12.33 -10.85
C GLU A 207 22.41 10.91 -10.34
N ARG A 208 21.57 10.74 -9.30
CA ARG A 208 21.25 9.45 -8.72
C ARG A 208 20.30 8.63 -9.57
N TYR A 209 19.22 9.25 -10.07
CA TYR A 209 18.09 8.57 -10.70
C TYR A 209 18.01 8.74 -12.22
N GLY A 210 18.93 9.45 -12.84
CA GLY A 210 18.87 9.77 -14.27
C GLY A 210 18.88 8.55 -15.21
N THR A 211 19.37 7.40 -14.75
CA THR A 211 19.37 6.14 -15.52
C THR A 211 18.06 5.38 -15.46
N LEU A 212 17.13 5.76 -14.57
CA LEU A 212 15.82 5.13 -14.50
C LEU A 212 15.02 5.40 -15.79
N ASN A 213 14.16 4.45 -16.14
CA ASN A 213 13.28 4.52 -17.30
C ASN A 213 11.98 3.79 -17.01
N HIS A 214 10.87 4.51 -16.92
CA HIS A 214 9.57 3.91 -16.72
C HIS A 214 8.69 4.09 -17.98
N PRO A 215 8.38 3.00 -18.72
CA PRO A 215 7.75 3.08 -20.04
C PRO A 215 6.29 3.53 -20.02
N GLY A 216 5.66 3.51 -18.85
CA GLY A 216 4.26 3.89 -18.68
C GLY A 216 3.49 2.90 -17.80
N ASP A 217 2.34 3.34 -17.28
CA ASP A 217 1.58 2.58 -16.27
C ASP A 217 0.92 1.30 -16.82
N ASN A 218 0.85 1.13 -18.13
CA ASN A 218 0.41 -0.13 -18.75
C ASN A 218 1.31 -1.32 -18.38
N TYR A 219 2.57 -1.06 -18.07
CA TYR A 219 3.58 -2.05 -17.72
C TYR A 219 3.71 -2.27 -16.21
N SER A 220 3.06 -1.44 -15.40
CA SER A 220 3.18 -1.45 -13.94
C SER A 220 2.80 -2.78 -13.31
N TYR A 221 1.83 -3.48 -13.86
CA TYR A 221 1.37 -4.77 -13.35
C TYR A 221 2.44 -5.86 -13.46
N ASP A 222 3.13 -5.90 -14.59
CA ASP A 222 4.22 -6.84 -14.82
C ASP A 222 5.48 -6.46 -14.01
N ILE A 223 5.79 -5.16 -13.94
CA ILE A 223 6.88 -4.63 -13.10
C ILE A 223 6.65 -5.03 -11.63
N PHE A 224 5.42 -4.98 -11.14
CA PHE A 224 5.11 -5.41 -9.78
C PHE A 224 5.32 -6.92 -9.57
N SER A 225 4.93 -7.75 -10.53
CA SER A 225 5.24 -9.18 -10.51
C SER A 225 6.75 -9.44 -10.52
N GLN A 226 7.49 -8.76 -11.37
CA GLN A 226 8.94 -8.90 -11.47
C GLN A 226 9.65 -8.44 -10.18
N ALA A 227 9.15 -7.38 -9.52
CA ALA A 227 9.68 -6.96 -8.22
C ALA A 227 9.48 -8.03 -7.13
N GLY A 228 8.30 -8.64 -7.06
CA GLY A 228 8.06 -9.76 -6.14
C GLY A 228 8.91 -11.00 -6.47
N ALA A 229 9.09 -11.31 -7.76
CA ALA A 229 9.98 -12.39 -8.20
C ALA A 229 11.43 -12.11 -7.82
N THR A 230 11.88 -10.85 -7.93
CA THR A 230 13.22 -10.42 -7.50
C THR A 230 13.45 -10.68 -6.01
N VAL A 231 12.43 -10.45 -5.16
CA VAL A 231 12.51 -10.75 -3.72
C VAL A 231 12.79 -12.23 -3.48
N TRP A 232 12.12 -13.13 -4.22
CA TRP A 232 12.35 -14.57 -4.09
C TRP A 232 13.69 -15.03 -4.66
N GLN A 233 14.01 -14.60 -5.87
CA GLN A 233 15.08 -15.15 -6.68
C GLN A 233 16.44 -14.50 -6.44
N GLN A 234 16.44 -13.24 -6.00
CA GLN A 234 17.64 -12.42 -5.81
C GLN A 234 17.74 -11.84 -4.38
N SER A 235 17.19 -12.57 -3.39
CA SER A 235 17.21 -12.19 -1.97
C SER A 235 18.63 -11.92 -1.46
N ASP A 236 19.62 -12.66 -1.91
CA ASP A 236 21.02 -12.42 -1.55
C ASP A 236 21.48 -11.00 -1.93
N ALA A 237 21.05 -10.51 -3.10
CA ALA A 237 21.44 -9.19 -3.58
C ALA A 237 20.70 -8.05 -2.87
N ILE A 238 19.41 -8.19 -2.61
CA ILE A 238 18.57 -7.09 -2.12
C ILE A 238 18.21 -7.18 -0.63
N LEU A 239 18.23 -8.38 -0.06
CA LEU A 239 17.90 -8.61 1.35
C LEU A 239 19.14 -8.90 2.22
N GLY A 240 20.36 -8.81 1.64
CA GLY A 240 21.61 -9.04 2.38
C GLY A 240 21.73 -10.46 2.92
N GLY A 241 21.24 -11.45 2.19
CA GLY A 241 21.30 -12.87 2.54
C GLY A 241 20.15 -13.35 3.44
N LEU A 242 19.16 -12.50 3.75
CA LEU A 242 17.91 -12.94 4.38
C LEU A 242 17.11 -13.77 3.38
N VAL A 243 16.62 -14.94 3.80
CA VAL A 243 15.88 -15.86 2.93
C VAL A 243 14.39 -15.75 3.24
N PRO A 244 13.57 -15.21 2.31
CA PRO A 244 12.14 -15.08 2.51
C PRO A 244 11.46 -16.44 2.50
N THR A 245 10.43 -16.61 3.34
CA THR A 245 9.52 -17.75 3.34
C THR A 245 8.11 -17.34 2.91
N THR A 246 7.81 -16.06 3.01
CA THR A 246 6.51 -15.46 2.70
C THR A 246 6.72 -14.10 2.04
N VAL A 247 6.04 -13.84 0.92
CA VAL A 247 6.06 -12.54 0.25
C VAL A 247 4.63 -12.07 0.03
N ILE A 248 4.28 -10.94 0.63
CA ILE A 248 2.92 -10.37 0.63
C ILE A 248 2.90 -9.10 -0.22
N GLY A 249 2.07 -9.08 -1.25
CA GLY A 249 1.85 -7.88 -2.06
C GLY A 249 0.83 -6.96 -1.40
N MET A 250 1.10 -5.64 -1.37
CA MET A 250 0.18 -4.70 -0.78
C MET A 250 0.12 -3.36 -1.51
N GLY A 251 -0.98 -2.64 -1.33
CA GLY A 251 -1.15 -1.29 -1.87
C GLY A 251 -2.35 -0.60 -1.24
N GLU A 252 -2.24 0.70 -1.08
CA GLU A 252 -3.22 1.55 -0.41
C GLU A 252 -3.83 2.55 -1.40
N SER A 253 -5.14 2.87 -1.21
CA SER A 253 -5.83 3.94 -1.94
C SER A 253 -5.71 3.78 -3.46
N GLN A 254 -5.07 4.72 -4.14
CA GLN A 254 -4.83 4.68 -5.58
C GLN A 254 -4.08 3.39 -5.98
N SER A 255 -3.13 2.92 -5.17
CA SER A 255 -2.45 1.65 -5.39
C SER A 255 -3.35 0.45 -5.10
N ALA A 256 -4.34 0.56 -4.21
CA ALA A 256 -5.34 -0.49 -4.00
C ALA A 256 -6.26 -0.69 -5.21
N PHE A 257 -6.55 0.36 -5.99
CA PHE A 257 -7.22 0.21 -7.30
C PHE A 257 -6.35 -0.60 -8.28
N ARG A 258 -5.02 -0.35 -8.27
CA ARG A 258 -4.06 -1.11 -9.07
C ARG A 258 -3.98 -2.56 -8.59
N MET A 259 -3.92 -2.78 -7.27
CA MET A 259 -3.93 -4.12 -6.68
C MET A 259 -5.20 -4.89 -7.05
N THR A 260 -6.37 -4.25 -7.05
CA THR A 260 -7.62 -4.88 -7.51
C THR A 260 -7.50 -5.39 -8.95
N SER A 261 -6.98 -4.56 -9.86
CA SER A 261 -6.76 -4.98 -11.25
C SER A 261 -5.68 -6.05 -11.38
N TYR A 262 -4.61 -5.94 -10.60
CA TYR A 262 -3.54 -6.94 -10.55
C TYR A 262 -4.07 -8.30 -10.13
N LEU A 263 -4.83 -8.36 -9.04
CA LEU A 263 -5.45 -9.59 -8.51
C LEU A 263 -6.38 -10.23 -9.54
N ASN A 264 -7.18 -9.42 -10.23
CA ASN A 264 -8.18 -9.90 -11.16
C ASN A 264 -7.59 -10.32 -12.52
N ALA A 265 -6.50 -9.69 -12.95
CA ALA A 265 -5.96 -9.88 -14.30
C ALA A 265 -4.64 -10.66 -14.34
N VAL A 266 -3.66 -10.29 -13.51
CA VAL A 266 -2.27 -10.72 -13.66
C VAL A 266 -1.88 -11.80 -12.66
N ALA A 267 -2.26 -11.66 -11.40
CA ALA A 267 -1.93 -12.61 -10.34
C ALA A 267 -2.27 -14.08 -10.67
N PRO A 268 -3.37 -14.40 -11.40
CA PRO A 268 -3.67 -15.78 -11.75
C PRO A 268 -2.64 -16.46 -12.65
N THR A 269 -1.89 -15.68 -13.42
CA THR A 269 -0.86 -16.17 -14.34
C THR A 269 0.55 -16.00 -13.78
N HIS A 270 0.71 -15.09 -12.82
CA HIS A 270 1.96 -14.78 -12.13
C HIS A 270 1.83 -15.11 -10.64
N ASP A 271 1.96 -16.36 -10.27
CA ASP A 271 1.85 -16.82 -8.88
C ASP A 271 3.11 -16.42 -8.07
N VAL A 272 3.26 -15.12 -7.83
CA VAL A 272 4.45 -14.54 -7.19
C VAL A 272 4.27 -14.35 -5.70
N TYR A 273 3.11 -13.85 -5.28
CA TYR A 273 2.86 -13.47 -3.90
C TYR A 273 2.14 -14.56 -3.14
N SER A 274 2.56 -14.78 -1.90
CA SER A 274 1.94 -15.73 -0.98
C SER A 274 0.55 -15.28 -0.50
N GLY A 275 0.32 -13.96 -0.45
CA GLY A 275 -0.93 -13.35 -0.05
C GLY A 275 -0.95 -11.85 -0.37
N TYR A 276 -2.05 -11.18 -0.07
CA TYR A 276 -2.27 -9.79 -0.46
C TYR A 276 -3.00 -8.98 0.61
N LEU A 277 -2.58 -7.72 0.77
CA LEU A 277 -3.31 -6.70 1.51
C LEU A 277 -3.80 -5.62 0.53
N VAL A 278 -5.11 -5.50 0.37
CA VAL A 278 -5.75 -4.43 -0.38
C VAL A 278 -6.28 -3.41 0.61
N HIS A 279 -5.56 -2.30 0.76
CA HIS A 279 -5.80 -1.32 1.82
C HIS A 279 -6.54 -0.10 1.28
N SER A 280 -7.70 0.19 1.85
CA SER A 280 -8.50 1.39 1.54
C SER A 280 -8.86 1.55 0.06
N ARG A 281 -9.33 0.46 -0.58
CA ARG A 281 -9.78 0.48 -1.98
C ARG A 281 -11.15 1.13 -2.13
N GLY A 282 -11.44 1.59 -3.35
CA GLY A 282 -12.79 1.93 -3.76
C GLY A 282 -13.54 0.76 -4.43
N MET A 283 -14.70 1.07 -5.03
CA MET A 283 -15.58 0.07 -5.67
C MET A 283 -15.03 -0.53 -6.97
N ARG A 284 -14.01 0.05 -7.59
CA ARG A 284 -13.49 -0.34 -8.92
C ARG A 284 -12.01 -0.72 -8.87
N GLY A 285 -11.52 -1.32 -9.95
CA GLY A 285 -10.09 -1.43 -10.25
C GLY A 285 -9.59 -0.22 -11.06
N ALA A 286 -8.27 -0.12 -11.22
CA ALA A 286 -7.65 0.78 -12.17
C ALA A 286 -7.73 0.22 -13.59
N ASN A 287 -7.59 1.06 -14.62
CA ASN A 287 -7.52 0.60 -16.00
C ASN A 287 -6.33 -0.36 -16.19
N LEU A 288 -6.55 -1.40 -16.97
CA LEU A 288 -5.52 -2.38 -17.29
C LEU A 288 -4.58 -1.85 -18.38
N TYR A 289 -5.13 -1.19 -19.39
CA TYR A 289 -4.40 -0.60 -20.50
C TYR A 289 -5.02 0.71 -20.91
N CYS A 290 -4.18 1.69 -21.24
CA CYS A 290 -4.59 2.97 -21.81
C CYS A 290 -3.67 3.30 -22.97
N ALA A 291 -4.23 3.52 -24.17
CA ALA A 291 -3.45 3.82 -25.37
C ALA A 291 -2.69 5.13 -25.27
N THR A 292 -3.26 6.12 -24.58
CA THR A 292 -2.71 7.49 -24.44
C THR A 292 -2.48 7.86 -22.98
N ASN A 293 -2.00 6.92 -22.15
CA ASN A 293 -1.86 7.10 -20.68
C ASN A 293 -3.16 7.57 -19.99
N CYS A 294 -4.30 7.10 -20.49
CA CYS A 294 -5.65 7.48 -20.04
C CYS A 294 -5.98 8.97 -20.19
N ALA A 295 -5.26 9.72 -20.99
CA ALA A 295 -5.54 11.13 -21.25
C ALA A 295 -6.80 11.35 -22.10
N ASP A 296 -7.12 10.37 -22.95
CA ASP A 296 -8.37 10.32 -23.72
C ASP A 296 -9.29 9.22 -23.16
N PRO A 297 -10.26 9.55 -22.30
CA PRO A 297 -11.13 8.56 -21.68
C PRO A 297 -12.09 7.86 -22.66
N GLY A 298 -12.16 8.32 -23.92
CA GLY A 298 -12.97 7.73 -24.98
C GLY A 298 -12.23 6.82 -25.93
N ASP A 299 -10.90 6.61 -25.74
CA ASP A 299 -10.12 5.77 -26.64
C ASP A 299 -10.65 4.31 -26.62
N PRO A 300 -11.08 3.79 -27.79
CA PRO A 300 -11.65 2.43 -27.87
C PRO A 300 -10.61 1.32 -27.64
N SER A 301 -9.31 1.63 -27.69
CA SER A 301 -8.24 0.67 -27.42
C SER A 301 -7.92 0.55 -25.92
N ASP A 302 -8.50 1.39 -25.07
CA ASP A 302 -8.36 1.28 -23.63
C ASP A 302 -9.06 0.03 -23.10
N VAL A 303 -8.40 -0.67 -22.19
CA VAL A 303 -8.97 -1.79 -21.42
C VAL A 303 -9.31 -1.31 -20.03
N LYS A 304 -10.58 -0.94 -19.86
CA LYS A 304 -11.12 -0.38 -18.62
C LYS A 304 -11.81 -1.44 -17.80
N GLY A 305 -11.63 -1.40 -16.49
CA GLY A 305 -12.43 -2.18 -15.54
C GLY A 305 -13.89 -1.72 -15.52
N PRO A 306 -14.80 -2.54 -14.99
CA PRO A 306 -16.18 -2.17 -14.75
C PRO A 306 -16.29 -1.07 -13.69
N GLU A 307 -17.49 -0.46 -13.55
CA GLU A 307 -17.75 0.51 -12.48
C GLU A 307 -17.58 -0.10 -11.09
N VAL A 308 -17.99 -1.35 -10.95
CA VAL A 308 -17.79 -2.14 -9.73
C VAL A 308 -16.93 -3.35 -10.07
N ALA A 309 -15.86 -3.58 -9.32
CA ALA A 309 -14.98 -4.73 -9.49
C ALA A 309 -14.84 -5.48 -8.15
N LEU A 310 -15.37 -6.68 -8.11
CA LEU A 310 -15.10 -7.63 -7.02
C LEU A 310 -13.68 -8.20 -7.21
N ILE A 311 -13.12 -8.73 -6.13
CA ILE A 311 -11.91 -9.54 -6.24
C ILE A 311 -12.32 -10.96 -6.60
N ARG A 312 -11.67 -11.54 -7.61
CA ARG A 312 -11.92 -12.90 -8.08
C ARG A 312 -11.78 -13.93 -6.96
N THR A 313 -12.55 -15.01 -7.04
CA THR A 313 -12.68 -15.99 -5.94
C THR A 313 -11.82 -17.22 -6.09
N ASP A 314 -11.05 -17.34 -7.19
CA ASP A 314 -10.30 -18.54 -7.55
C ASP A 314 -8.77 -18.43 -7.37
N LEU A 315 -8.28 -17.34 -6.76
CA LEU A 315 -6.84 -17.09 -6.57
C LEU A 315 -6.12 -18.12 -5.69
N GLN A 316 -6.81 -18.78 -4.77
CA GLN A 316 -6.22 -19.70 -3.79
C GLN A 316 -5.02 -19.10 -3.03
N ARG A 317 -5.01 -17.79 -2.85
CA ARG A 317 -4.07 -17.02 -2.05
C ARG A 317 -4.84 -16.09 -1.13
N PRO A 318 -4.48 -16.00 0.15
CA PRO A 318 -5.14 -15.10 1.08
C PRO A 318 -5.16 -13.65 0.58
N VAL A 319 -6.34 -13.05 0.57
CA VAL A 319 -6.54 -11.62 0.27
C VAL A 319 -7.28 -10.99 1.43
N LEU A 320 -6.61 -10.10 2.13
CA LEU A 320 -7.23 -9.26 3.16
C LEU A 320 -7.55 -7.89 2.56
N ASN A 321 -8.84 -7.57 2.46
CA ASN A 321 -9.30 -6.23 2.13
C ASN A 321 -9.56 -5.47 3.42
N PHE A 322 -8.87 -4.36 3.62
CA PHE A 322 -9.02 -3.49 4.77
C PHE A 322 -9.57 -2.13 4.35
N SER A 323 -10.66 -1.69 4.95
CA SER A 323 -11.34 -0.44 4.58
C SER A 323 -11.67 0.40 5.81
N ALA A 324 -11.37 1.69 5.75
CA ALA A 324 -11.88 2.68 6.69
C ALA A 324 -13.38 2.95 6.42
N GLU A 325 -14.11 3.49 7.39
CA GLU A 325 -15.52 3.84 7.21
C GLU A 325 -15.76 4.76 6.03
N THR A 326 -14.90 5.76 5.84
CA THR A 326 -15.06 6.69 4.72
C THR A 326 -14.76 6.07 3.35
N ASP A 327 -14.03 4.94 3.28
CA ASP A 327 -13.86 4.16 2.05
C ASP A 327 -15.16 3.47 1.67
N VAL A 328 -15.87 2.97 2.69
CA VAL A 328 -17.11 2.19 2.53
C VAL A 328 -18.26 3.08 2.13
N VAL A 329 -18.52 4.14 2.91
CA VAL A 329 -19.70 5.01 2.75
C VAL A 329 -19.44 6.28 1.95
N GLY A 330 -18.18 6.66 1.78
CA GLY A 330 -17.78 7.86 1.06
C GLY A 330 -18.14 7.81 -0.43
N THR A 331 -18.62 8.91 -0.97
CA THR A 331 -19.06 9.00 -2.37
C THR A 331 -17.93 8.80 -3.37
N ASN A 332 -16.71 9.11 -3.01
CA ASN A 332 -15.55 9.05 -3.92
C ASN A 332 -15.02 7.62 -4.11
N LEU A 333 -14.97 6.83 -3.05
CA LEU A 333 -14.46 5.46 -3.07
C LEU A 333 -15.60 4.45 -3.22
N GLY A 334 -16.67 4.59 -2.40
CA GLY A 334 -17.90 3.83 -2.53
C GLY A 334 -17.74 2.32 -2.45
N TYR A 335 -16.76 1.84 -1.65
CA TYR A 335 -16.39 0.42 -1.56
C TYR A 335 -17.59 -0.49 -1.28
N ARG A 336 -18.61 0.01 -0.55
CA ARG A 336 -19.82 -0.77 -0.25
C ARG A 336 -20.46 -1.46 -1.47
N LYS A 337 -20.33 -0.89 -2.67
CA LYS A 337 -20.82 -1.53 -3.89
C LYS A 337 -20.01 -2.76 -4.31
N ALA A 338 -18.76 -2.85 -3.87
CA ALA A 338 -17.83 -3.94 -4.15
C ALA A 338 -17.61 -4.84 -2.92
N GLU A 339 -18.46 -4.72 -1.90
CA GLU A 339 -18.47 -5.60 -0.75
C GLU A 339 -18.74 -7.04 -1.18
N GLN A 340 -18.00 -7.99 -0.64
CA GLN A 340 -18.17 -9.40 -0.94
C GLN A 340 -17.99 -10.24 0.34
N PRO A 341 -18.66 -11.41 0.41
CA PRO A 341 -18.59 -12.26 1.59
C PRO A 341 -17.18 -12.83 1.80
N ASP A 342 -16.85 -13.10 3.04
CA ASP A 342 -15.66 -13.84 3.41
C ASP A 342 -15.68 -15.25 2.80
N THR A 343 -14.48 -15.71 2.39
CA THR A 343 -14.25 -17.07 1.87
C THR A 343 -13.00 -17.66 2.54
N ASP A 344 -12.57 -18.85 2.13
CA ASP A 344 -11.32 -19.42 2.64
C ASP A 344 -10.10 -18.58 2.27
N PHE A 345 -10.19 -17.79 1.19
CA PHE A 345 -9.10 -16.97 0.65
C PHE A 345 -9.39 -15.47 0.60
N PHE A 346 -10.54 -15.01 1.06
CA PHE A 346 -10.88 -13.59 1.12
C PHE A 346 -11.44 -13.22 2.49
N ARG A 347 -10.97 -12.12 3.06
CA ARG A 347 -11.51 -11.49 4.27
C ARG A 347 -11.68 -10.00 4.04
N GLY A 348 -12.86 -9.49 4.41
CA GLY A 348 -13.18 -8.06 4.41
C GLY A 348 -13.19 -7.51 5.84
N TRP A 349 -12.30 -6.57 6.14
CA TRP A 349 -12.31 -5.83 7.39
C TRP A 349 -12.75 -4.39 7.13
N GLU A 350 -13.88 -4.00 7.74
CA GLU A 350 -14.41 -2.64 7.71
C GLU A 350 -14.34 -2.05 9.12
N VAL A 351 -13.73 -0.89 9.25
CA VAL A 351 -13.46 -0.30 10.57
C VAL A 351 -14.26 0.98 10.75
N THR A 352 -15.30 0.90 11.58
CA THR A 352 -16.14 2.05 11.94
C THR A 352 -15.36 3.11 12.72
N GLY A 353 -15.77 4.36 12.57
CA GLY A 353 -15.16 5.51 13.25
C GLY A 353 -13.78 5.90 12.68
N THR A 354 -13.42 5.40 11.50
CA THR A 354 -12.12 5.69 10.86
C THR A 354 -12.29 6.41 9.54
N ALA A 355 -11.24 7.11 9.13
CA ALA A 355 -11.19 7.80 7.86
C ALA A 355 -10.01 7.30 7.00
N HIS A 356 -10.16 7.43 5.68
CA HIS A 356 -9.13 7.15 4.67
C HIS A 356 -7.80 7.84 4.97
N GLY A 357 -7.87 9.14 5.26
CA GLY A 357 -6.77 9.93 5.79
C GLY A 357 -7.18 10.51 7.14
N ASP A 358 -6.40 10.30 8.16
CA ASP A 358 -6.68 10.69 9.53
C ASP A 358 -5.53 11.50 10.15
N ALA A 359 -5.71 11.92 11.39
CA ALA A 359 -4.70 12.69 12.10
C ALA A 359 -3.37 11.93 12.26
N TYR A 360 -3.42 10.61 12.35
CA TYR A 360 -2.20 9.80 12.43
C TYR A 360 -1.45 9.80 11.11
N SER A 361 -2.11 9.50 9.99
CA SER A 361 -1.49 9.49 8.67
C SER A 361 -0.95 10.85 8.23
N LEU A 362 -1.58 11.93 8.70
CA LEU A 362 -1.20 13.29 8.35
C LEU A 362 -0.06 13.85 9.21
N GLY A 363 0.09 13.44 10.46
CA GLY A 363 1.00 14.14 11.35
C GLY A 363 1.79 13.32 12.37
N ILE A 364 1.41 12.08 12.64
CA ILE A 364 2.01 11.28 13.71
C ILE A 364 2.80 10.09 13.18
N GLY A 365 2.35 9.45 12.09
CA GLY A 365 2.86 8.16 11.62
C GLY A 365 4.38 8.07 11.50
N ASP A 366 5.00 9.13 11.02
CA ASP A 366 6.46 9.20 10.84
C ASP A 366 7.23 9.43 12.14
N SER A 367 6.57 9.92 13.20
CA SER A 367 7.17 10.19 14.50
C SER A 367 6.83 9.16 15.57
N ASP A 368 5.93 8.21 15.28
CA ASP A 368 5.60 7.13 16.19
C ASP A 368 6.80 6.17 16.35
N THR A 369 7.44 6.19 17.50
CA THR A 369 8.60 5.32 17.78
C THR A 369 8.21 3.90 18.18
N GLY A 370 6.91 3.60 18.28
CA GLY A 370 6.41 2.32 18.78
C GLY A 370 6.72 2.04 20.25
N SER A 371 7.41 2.94 20.93
CA SER A 371 7.79 2.81 22.35
C SER A 371 6.68 3.23 23.31
N GLY A 372 5.71 3.98 22.81
CA GLY A 372 4.65 4.60 23.62
C GLY A 372 5.13 5.77 24.50
N ASN A 373 6.39 6.19 24.40
CA ASN A 373 6.98 7.20 25.26
C ASN A 373 7.42 8.48 24.53
N GLY A 374 7.86 8.38 23.27
CA GLY A 374 8.45 9.52 22.55
C GLY A 374 7.43 10.49 21.99
N ASP A 375 6.28 9.99 21.60
CA ASP A 375 5.31 10.73 20.79
C ASP A 375 4.06 11.15 21.55
N GLN A 376 4.04 10.92 22.88
CA GLN A 376 2.88 11.28 23.70
C GLN A 376 2.53 12.77 23.58
N GLY A 377 3.52 13.64 23.52
CA GLY A 377 3.28 15.08 23.37
C GLY A 377 2.70 15.45 22.01
N LEU A 378 3.14 14.79 20.92
CA LEU A 378 2.56 14.99 19.58
C LEU A 378 1.15 14.40 19.53
N PHE A 379 0.95 13.22 20.11
CA PHE A 379 -0.32 12.56 20.22
C PHE A 379 -1.32 13.44 21.00
N ASP A 380 -0.93 13.95 22.15
CA ASP A 380 -1.76 14.82 22.97
C ASP A 380 -2.08 16.14 22.25
N ALA A 381 -1.13 16.72 21.53
CA ALA A 381 -1.36 17.93 20.73
C ALA A 381 -2.35 17.68 19.59
N GLN A 382 -2.26 16.52 18.91
CA GLN A 382 -3.11 16.17 17.78
C GLN A 382 -4.53 15.78 18.21
N PHE A 383 -4.67 14.98 19.27
CA PHE A 383 -5.95 14.47 19.74
C PHE A 383 -6.55 15.29 20.87
N GLY A 384 -5.75 15.94 21.68
CA GLY A 384 -6.20 16.82 22.76
C GLY A 384 -6.70 18.17 22.25
N ALA A 385 -6.33 18.59 21.05
CA ALA A 385 -6.79 19.81 20.38
C ALA A 385 -7.27 19.50 18.95
N PRO A 386 -8.44 18.89 18.78
CA PRO A 386 -8.97 18.52 17.47
C PRO A 386 -9.00 19.73 16.52
N SER A 387 -8.45 19.59 15.33
CA SER A 387 -8.38 20.63 14.32
C SER A 387 -9.11 20.19 13.05
N SER A 388 -9.87 21.09 12.45
CA SER A 388 -10.41 20.92 11.10
C SER A 388 -9.44 21.35 9.98
N VAL A 389 -8.28 21.89 10.35
CA VAL A 389 -7.30 22.40 9.40
C VAL A 389 -5.97 21.72 9.63
N TYR A 390 -5.37 21.19 8.56
CA TYR A 390 -4.01 20.65 8.57
C TYR A 390 -3.11 21.47 7.67
N MET A 391 -2.07 22.09 8.26
CA MET A 391 -1.04 22.91 7.60
C MET A 391 -1.58 24.03 6.69
N GLY A 392 -2.85 24.46 6.84
CA GLY A 392 -3.46 25.42 5.95
C GLY A 392 -3.76 24.92 4.52
N ILE A 393 -3.62 23.62 4.28
CA ILE A 393 -3.80 22.99 2.96
C ILE A 393 -5.08 22.17 2.91
N ILE A 394 -5.38 21.45 4.01
CA ILE A 394 -6.62 20.68 4.15
C ILE A 394 -7.51 21.43 5.13
N GLU A 395 -8.73 21.70 4.72
CA GLU A 395 -9.76 22.32 5.57
C GLU A 395 -11.03 21.46 5.48
N CYS A 396 -11.42 20.89 6.61
CA CYS A 396 -12.61 20.05 6.76
C CYS A 396 -13.72 20.82 7.45
N GLY A 397 -14.98 20.45 7.17
CA GLY A 397 -16.14 21.00 7.89
C GLY A 397 -16.23 20.57 9.35
N LEU A 398 -15.58 19.45 9.71
CA LEU A 398 -15.47 18.90 11.05
C LEU A 398 -14.00 18.64 11.40
N PRO A 399 -13.65 18.40 12.66
CA PRO A 399 -12.29 18.00 13.03
C PRO A 399 -11.83 16.78 12.25
N ILE A 400 -10.54 16.78 11.88
CA ILE A 400 -9.90 15.65 11.21
C ILE A 400 -10.05 14.40 12.09
N ASN A 401 -10.41 13.29 11.47
CA ASN A 401 -10.64 12.03 12.18
C ASN A 401 -9.38 11.58 12.92
N ALA A 402 -9.55 11.08 14.12
CA ALA A 402 -8.52 10.54 14.99
C ALA A 402 -8.88 9.12 15.47
N GLY A 403 -9.61 8.37 14.64
CA GLY A 403 -10.06 7.02 14.94
C GLY A 403 -8.91 5.98 14.94
N PRO A 404 -9.23 4.73 15.26
CA PRO A 404 -8.23 3.69 15.47
C PRO A 404 -7.68 3.03 14.20
N HIS A 405 -7.73 3.68 13.03
CA HIS A 405 -7.33 3.13 11.73
C HIS A 405 -5.98 2.40 11.82
N THR A 406 -4.94 3.12 12.22
CA THR A 406 -3.57 2.60 12.35
C THR A 406 -3.47 1.36 13.24
N TYR A 407 -4.12 1.37 14.40
CA TYR A 407 -4.02 0.26 15.36
C TYR A 407 -4.71 -0.99 14.84
N ILE A 408 -5.86 -0.84 14.18
CA ILE A 408 -6.57 -1.98 13.58
C ILE A 408 -5.86 -2.47 12.33
N LEU A 409 -5.27 -1.58 11.52
CA LEU A 409 -4.44 -1.98 10.38
C LEU A 409 -3.23 -2.83 10.82
N ARG A 410 -2.55 -2.45 11.91
CA ARG A 410 -1.45 -3.25 12.50
C ARG A 410 -1.94 -4.64 12.88
N SER A 411 -3.13 -4.75 13.47
CA SER A 411 -3.74 -6.05 13.79
C SER A 411 -4.11 -6.84 12.53
N ALA A 412 -4.54 -6.16 11.47
CA ALA A 412 -4.86 -6.77 10.18
C ALA A 412 -3.59 -7.35 9.51
N ILE A 413 -2.49 -6.61 9.52
CA ILE A 413 -1.19 -7.06 9.02
C ILE A 413 -0.70 -8.29 9.80
N HIS A 414 -0.77 -8.25 11.13
CA HIS A 414 -0.42 -9.40 11.97
C HIS A 414 -1.28 -10.63 11.66
N SER A 415 -2.59 -10.41 11.45
CA SER A 415 -3.52 -11.50 11.15
C SER A 415 -3.29 -12.08 9.76
N LEU A 416 -2.97 -11.25 8.78
CA LEU A 416 -2.65 -11.68 7.43
C LEU A 416 -1.36 -12.51 7.39
N ASP A 417 -0.30 -12.05 8.06
CA ASP A 417 0.97 -12.78 8.16
C ASP A 417 0.77 -14.22 8.69
N ARG A 418 -0.10 -14.38 9.67
CA ARG A 418 -0.43 -15.69 10.25
C ARG A 418 -1.38 -16.52 9.39
N TRP A 419 -2.11 -15.89 8.49
CA TRP A 419 -3.07 -16.57 7.62
C TRP A 419 -2.40 -17.06 6.33
N VAL A 420 -1.37 -16.37 5.85
CA VAL A 420 -0.54 -16.77 4.70
C VAL A 420 0.44 -17.87 5.07
#